data_36abdaf5dbf47a83914b6672059f4d09
#
_entry.id   36abdaf5dbf47a83914b6672059f4d09
#
_cell.length_a   1.000
_cell.length_b   1.000
_cell.length_c   1.000
_cell.angle_alpha   90.00
_cell.angle_beta   90.00
_cell.angle_gamma   90.00
#
_symmetry.space_group_name_H-M   'P 1'
#
loop_
_entity.id
_entity.type
_entity.pdbx_description
1 polymer ?
#
loop_
_entity_poly.entity_id
_entity_poly.type
_entity_poly.pdbx_seq_one_letter_code
_entity_poly.pdbx_strand_id
1 'polypeptide(L)'
;VRKSGGTMRGLHWGEDDGEKNAPKTADILNPAAVSRFIELTHEAYYRELKEYFGAAIIGFFTDEPSILGRNVSGMFPWTHGFAEIFRRAGGNAANLAALFDGRENDDTRLYHKLLLQREGEVYYGTLSRWCEAHGIGLMGHPHQSDDIEVEKYFAVPGQDLVLRWLAPEKDGLAGIDSTMAKCSADAARLMHRRRNANECFGACNKDDNPWQLSGGDIKWYTDWLAVRGVNLFIPHAFYYSICGKRKDER
;
A
#
# COMPACT_ATOMS: atom_id res chain seq x y z
N VAL A 1 12.69 9.93 -20.99
CA VAL A 1 12.27 9.26 -19.77
C VAL A 1 12.09 10.32 -18.70
N ARG A 2 10.87 10.65 -18.35
CA ARG A 2 10.62 11.54 -17.22
C ARG A 2 10.71 10.70 -15.93
N LYS A 3 11.30 11.27 -14.89
CA LYS A 3 11.13 10.81 -13.51
C LYS A 3 9.63 10.66 -13.25
N SER A 4 9.22 9.83 -12.29
CA SER A 4 7.82 9.72 -11.92
C SER A 4 7.20 11.11 -11.88
N GLY A 5 6.17 11.34 -12.64
CA GLY A 5 5.58 12.70 -12.78
C GLY A 5 4.68 13.06 -11.61
N GLY A 6 4.38 12.07 -10.76
CA GLY A 6 3.45 12.20 -9.66
C GLY A 6 3.96 12.95 -8.46
N THR A 7 3.06 13.27 -7.58
CA THR A 7 3.32 13.95 -6.30
C THR A 7 3.05 12.99 -5.14
N MET A 8 3.60 13.30 -3.98
CA MET A 8 3.22 12.65 -2.74
C MET A 8 1.74 12.94 -2.43
N ARG A 9 1.11 12.01 -1.74
CA ARG A 9 -0.25 12.20 -1.20
C ARG A 9 -0.24 13.38 -0.24
N GLY A 10 -1.30 14.18 -0.27
CA GLY A 10 -1.54 15.23 0.73
C GLY A 10 -1.83 14.65 2.11
N LEU A 11 -1.66 15.48 3.13
CA LEU A 11 -1.86 15.08 4.53
C LEU A 11 -3.27 15.38 5.04
N HIS A 12 -4.05 16.18 4.30
CA HIS A 12 -5.36 16.64 4.73
C HIS A 12 -6.43 16.28 3.70
N TRP A 13 -7.65 16.16 4.19
CA TRP A 13 -8.81 15.95 3.32
C TRP A 13 -8.87 17.00 2.20
N GLY A 14 -9.04 16.53 0.97
CA GLY A 14 -9.10 17.37 -0.22
C GLY A 14 -7.73 17.75 -0.82
N GLU A 15 -6.62 17.34 -0.19
CA GLU A 15 -5.26 17.58 -0.71
C GLU A 15 -4.73 16.42 -1.56
N ASP A 16 -5.36 15.25 -1.48
CA ASP A 16 -4.86 14.02 -2.10
C ASP A 16 -4.56 14.13 -3.59
N ASP A 17 -5.37 14.90 -4.31
CA ASP A 17 -5.30 15.01 -5.76
C ASP A 17 -5.05 16.42 -6.26
N GLY A 18 -4.92 17.40 -5.38
CA GLY A 18 -4.98 18.80 -5.74
C GLY A 18 -3.84 19.70 -5.34
N GLU A 19 -2.93 19.26 -4.50
CA GLU A 19 -1.85 20.13 -4.05
C GLU A 19 -0.85 20.37 -5.18
N LYS A 20 -0.98 21.54 -5.83
CA LYS A 20 -0.23 21.92 -7.02
C LYS A 20 1.29 21.93 -6.82
N ASN A 21 1.73 22.13 -5.58
CA ASN A 21 3.13 22.23 -5.19
C ASN A 21 3.59 21.05 -4.31
N ALA A 22 2.83 19.98 -4.21
CA ALA A 22 3.23 18.81 -3.44
C ALA A 22 4.60 18.27 -3.90
N PRO A 23 5.44 17.78 -2.98
CA PRO A 23 6.70 17.16 -3.32
C PRO A 23 6.52 16.01 -4.31
N LYS A 24 7.49 15.82 -5.18
CA LYS A 24 7.50 14.67 -6.09
C LYS A 24 7.69 13.37 -5.33
N THR A 25 6.98 12.34 -5.75
CA THR A 25 7.15 10.99 -5.18
C THR A 25 8.52 10.41 -5.56
N ALA A 26 9.07 9.57 -4.71
CA ALA A 26 10.30 8.85 -5.00
C ALA A 26 10.05 7.75 -6.06
N ASP A 27 11.08 7.42 -6.82
CA ASP A 27 11.06 6.27 -7.74
C ASP A 27 11.28 4.98 -6.94
N ILE A 28 10.21 4.36 -6.47
CA ILE A 28 10.26 3.12 -5.67
C ILE A 28 10.70 1.89 -6.47
N LEU A 29 10.79 1.99 -7.79
CA LEU A 29 11.36 0.95 -8.65
C LEU A 29 12.89 1.06 -8.77
N ASN A 30 13.48 2.12 -8.22
CA ASN A 30 14.91 2.40 -8.28
C ASN A 30 15.62 2.05 -6.97
N PRO A 31 16.52 1.06 -6.96
CA PRO A 31 17.21 0.65 -5.73
C PRO A 31 17.95 1.79 -5.02
N ALA A 32 18.54 2.71 -5.78
CA ALA A 32 19.25 3.85 -5.18
C ALA A 32 18.29 4.82 -4.47
N ALA A 33 17.09 5.02 -5.02
CA ALA A 33 16.08 5.85 -4.38
C ALA A 33 15.53 5.20 -3.10
N VAL A 34 15.28 3.89 -3.14
CA VAL A 34 14.80 3.14 -1.95
C VAL A 34 15.89 3.10 -0.87
N SER A 35 17.17 2.87 -1.23
CA SER A 35 18.28 2.93 -0.27
C SER A 35 18.39 4.31 0.38
N ARG A 36 18.21 5.38 -0.41
CA ARG A 36 18.23 6.74 0.13
C ARG A 36 17.04 7.02 1.04
N PHE A 37 15.88 6.49 0.72
CA PHE A 37 14.70 6.58 1.60
C PHE A 37 14.97 5.89 2.95
N ILE A 38 15.54 4.70 2.95
CA ILE A 38 15.92 3.98 4.17
C ILE A 38 16.90 4.81 5.00
N GLU A 39 17.93 5.34 4.36
CA GLU A 39 18.94 6.16 5.04
C GLU A 39 18.33 7.40 5.73
N LEU A 40 17.41 8.07 5.05
CA LEU A 40 16.78 9.31 5.57
C LEU A 40 15.73 9.07 6.63
N THR A 41 15.08 7.90 6.61
CA THR A 41 13.96 7.56 7.50
C THR A 41 14.33 6.45 8.47
N HIS A 42 14.45 5.23 8.01
CA HIS A 42 14.62 4.04 8.85
C HIS A 42 15.89 4.10 9.71
N GLU A 43 17.03 4.45 9.11
CA GLU A 43 18.28 4.61 9.83
C GLU A 43 18.23 5.76 10.84
N ALA A 44 17.49 6.82 10.55
CA ALA A 44 17.30 7.91 11.50
C ALA A 44 16.54 7.44 12.74
N TYR A 45 15.43 6.71 12.56
CA TYR A 45 14.69 6.11 13.66
C TYR A 45 15.54 5.09 14.43
N TYR A 46 16.25 4.22 13.73
CA TYR A 46 17.11 3.22 14.38
C TYR A 46 18.18 3.86 15.24
N ARG A 47 18.87 4.88 14.74
CA ARG A 47 19.90 5.59 15.49
C ARG A 47 19.40 6.16 16.83
N GLU A 48 18.18 6.69 16.84
CA GLU A 48 17.60 7.32 18.02
C GLU A 48 16.88 6.35 18.97
N LEU A 49 16.35 5.24 18.42
CA LEU A 49 15.38 4.39 19.12
C LEU A 49 15.75 2.91 19.14
N LYS A 50 17.00 2.56 18.82
CA LYS A 50 17.46 1.16 18.66
C LYS A 50 17.19 0.28 19.88
N GLU A 51 17.21 0.84 21.08
CA GLU A 51 16.96 0.12 22.33
C GLU A 51 15.52 -0.42 22.45
N TYR A 52 14.59 0.16 21.69
CA TYR A 52 13.19 -0.23 21.67
C TYR A 52 12.85 -1.22 20.54
N PHE A 53 13.80 -1.46 19.60
CA PHE A 53 13.57 -2.35 18.48
C PHE A 53 13.44 -3.80 18.93
N GLY A 54 12.47 -4.51 18.38
CA GLY A 54 12.12 -5.88 18.75
C GLY A 54 11.34 -6.02 20.05
N ALA A 55 11.15 -4.93 20.78
CA ALA A 55 10.37 -4.90 22.03
C ALA A 55 9.15 -3.98 21.90
N ALA A 56 9.31 -2.67 22.05
CA ALA A 56 8.22 -1.71 21.86
C ALA A 56 7.98 -1.37 20.39
N ILE A 57 9.04 -1.28 19.59
CA ILE A 57 8.97 -1.09 18.14
C ILE A 57 9.09 -2.46 17.48
N ILE A 58 7.96 -2.98 16.99
CA ILE A 58 7.88 -4.31 16.40
C ILE A 58 7.96 -4.31 14.87
N GLY A 59 7.83 -3.16 14.23
CA GLY A 59 7.85 -3.06 12.77
C GLY A 59 7.77 -1.63 12.26
N PHE A 60 8.06 -1.48 10.97
CA PHE A 60 7.71 -0.31 10.19
C PHE A 60 6.47 -0.61 9.37
N PHE A 61 5.54 0.35 9.33
CA PHE A 61 4.31 0.26 8.58
C PHE A 61 4.45 1.03 7.26
N THR A 62 4.15 0.37 6.13
CA THR A 62 4.06 1.01 4.81
C THR A 62 2.61 1.09 4.38
N ASP A 63 2.19 2.28 3.92
CA ASP A 63 0.83 2.63 3.60
C ASP A 63 0.72 2.93 2.10
N GLU A 64 0.04 2.08 1.35
CA GLU A 64 -0.31 2.22 -0.07
C GLU A 64 0.77 2.87 -0.96
N PRO A 65 2.02 2.39 -0.98
CA PRO A 65 3.06 3.00 -1.80
C PRO A 65 2.68 2.91 -3.28
N SER A 66 2.64 4.06 -3.95
CA SER A 66 2.28 4.15 -5.36
C SER A 66 3.50 4.39 -6.23
N ILE A 67 3.67 3.58 -7.28
CA ILE A 67 4.80 3.69 -8.22
C ILE A 67 4.87 5.07 -8.87
N LEU A 68 3.76 5.63 -9.25
CA LEU A 68 3.70 6.94 -9.93
C LEU A 68 3.41 8.10 -8.96
N GLY A 69 2.82 7.82 -7.80
CA GLY A 69 2.28 8.84 -6.91
C GLY A 69 0.93 9.38 -7.40
N ARG A 70 0.52 10.51 -6.87
CA ARG A 70 -0.75 11.18 -7.19
C ARG A 70 -0.59 12.17 -8.35
N ASN A 71 -1.68 12.68 -8.86
CA ASN A 71 -1.75 13.70 -9.92
C ASN A 71 -1.06 13.29 -11.24
N VAL A 72 -1.21 12.02 -11.63
CA VAL A 72 -0.65 11.46 -12.86
C VAL A 72 -1.76 10.99 -13.77
N SER A 73 -1.72 11.42 -15.01
CA SER A 73 -2.58 10.91 -16.09
C SER A 73 -1.79 10.67 -17.36
N GLY A 74 -2.17 9.64 -18.13
CA GLY A 74 -1.55 9.35 -19.42
C GLY A 74 -0.06 8.99 -19.36
N MET A 75 0.41 8.52 -18.22
CA MET A 75 1.79 8.05 -18.01
C MET A 75 1.80 6.60 -17.56
N PHE A 76 2.86 5.91 -17.93
CA PHE A 76 3.14 4.56 -17.49
C PHE A 76 4.46 4.52 -16.71
N PRO A 77 4.54 3.71 -15.63
CA PRO A 77 5.74 3.60 -14.81
C PRO A 77 6.97 3.20 -15.63
N TRP A 78 8.07 3.86 -15.37
CA TRP A 78 9.36 3.52 -15.97
C TRP A 78 10.50 3.97 -15.07
N THR A 79 11.50 3.11 -14.89
CA THR A 79 12.68 3.43 -14.07
C THR A 79 13.97 3.21 -14.83
N HIS A 80 15.08 3.69 -14.28
CA HIS A 80 16.40 3.49 -14.85
C HIS A 80 16.74 1.98 -14.94
N GLY A 81 17.27 1.56 -16.08
CA GLY A 81 17.63 0.16 -16.33
C GLY A 81 16.46 -0.76 -16.68
N PHE A 82 15.21 -0.31 -16.59
CA PHE A 82 14.04 -1.15 -16.85
C PHE A 82 13.95 -1.61 -18.31
N ALA A 83 14.39 -0.77 -19.26
CA ALA A 83 14.45 -1.15 -20.69
C ALA A 83 15.30 -2.40 -20.92
N GLU A 84 16.43 -2.52 -20.23
CA GLU A 84 17.30 -3.68 -20.35
C GLU A 84 16.68 -4.93 -19.71
N ILE A 85 16.02 -4.77 -18.55
CA ILE A 85 15.28 -5.86 -17.90
C ILE A 85 14.19 -6.38 -18.84
N PHE A 86 13.40 -5.49 -19.42
CA PHE A 86 12.32 -5.82 -20.34
C PHE A 86 12.84 -6.55 -21.59
N ARG A 87 13.90 -6.02 -22.20
CA ARG A 87 14.53 -6.63 -23.37
C ARG A 87 15.10 -8.03 -23.08
N ARG A 88 15.76 -8.21 -21.92
CA ARG A 88 16.31 -9.52 -21.50
C ARG A 88 15.22 -10.56 -21.25
N ALA A 89 14.05 -10.12 -20.82
CA ALA A 89 12.88 -10.97 -20.65
C ALA A 89 12.18 -11.32 -21.98
N GLY A 90 12.72 -10.86 -23.13
CA GLY A 90 12.16 -11.10 -24.45
C GLY A 90 11.17 -10.04 -24.94
N GLY A 91 11.00 -8.96 -24.21
CA GLY A 91 10.04 -7.91 -24.55
C GLY A 91 10.51 -7.01 -25.69
N ASN A 92 9.54 -6.61 -26.53
CA ASN A 92 9.72 -5.65 -27.63
C ASN A 92 9.06 -4.32 -27.26
N ALA A 93 9.88 -3.30 -26.97
CA ALA A 93 9.40 -1.99 -26.53
C ALA A 93 8.51 -1.27 -27.57
N ALA A 94 8.63 -1.59 -28.86
CA ALA A 94 7.76 -1.00 -29.88
C ALA A 94 6.28 -1.36 -29.67
N ASN A 95 6.00 -2.55 -29.12
CA ASN A 95 4.64 -3.03 -28.87
C ASN A 95 4.00 -2.40 -27.62
N LEU A 96 4.79 -1.70 -26.78
CA LEU A 96 4.26 -0.98 -25.61
C LEU A 96 3.45 0.27 -25.98
N ALA A 97 3.47 0.71 -27.24
CA ALA A 97 2.55 1.74 -27.73
C ALA A 97 1.08 1.36 -27.48
N ALA A 98 0.75 0.08 -27.43
CA ALA A 98 -0.58 -0.43 -27.12
C ALA A 98 -1.10 0.01 -25.71
N LEU A 99 -0.21 0.30 -24.74
CA LEU A 99 -0.60 0.82 -23.44
C LEU A 99 -1.38 2.14 -23.55
N PHE A 100 -1.00 3.01 -24.49
CA PHE A 100 -1.65 4.31 -24.68
C PHE A 100 -3.04 4.20 -25.33
N ASP A 101 -3.29 3.09 -26.01
CA ASP A 101 -4.57 2.79 -26.64
C ASP A 101 -5.45 1.87 -25.77
N GLY A 102 -4.99 1.50 -24.56
CA GLY A 102 -5.68 0.56 -23.68
C GLY A 102 -5.78 -0.87 -24.25
N ARG A 103 -4.89 -1.23 -25.19
CA ARG A 103 -4.86 -2.57 -25.80
C ARG A 103 -3.87 -3.47 -25.09
N GLU A 104 -4.24 -4.72 -24.91
CA GLU A 104 -3.36 -5.77 -24.41
C GLU A 104 -2.66 -6.55 -25.52
N ASN A 105 -1.41 -6.89 -25.28
CA ASN A 105 -0.62 -7.86 -26.03
C ASN A 105 0.39 -8.55 -25.09
N ASP A 106 1.18 -9.49 -25.60
CA ASP A 106 2.15 -10.22 -24.77
C ASP A 106 3.19 -9.30 -24.13
N ASP A 107 3.61 -8.25 -24.81
CA ASP A 107 4.59 -7.29 -24.30
C ASP A 107 4.01 -6.37 -23.22
N THR A 108 2.74 -5.97 -23.34
CA THR A 108 2.09 -5.20 -22.27
C THR A 108 1.86 -6.05 -21.03
N ARG A 109 1.51 -7.32 -21.16
CA ARG A 109 1.41 -8.26 -20.03
C ARG A 109 2.77 -8.50 -19.39
N LEU A 110 3.81 -8.71 -20.19
CA LEU A 110 5.18 -8.83 -19.69
C LEU A 110 5.64 -7.57 -18.94
N TYR A 111 5.32 -6.40 -19.49
CA TYR A 111 5.62 -5.12 -18.86
C TYR A 111 5.00 -5.01 -17.46
N HIS A 112 3.70 -5.27 -17.31
CA HIS A 112 3.03 -5.23 -16.02
C HIS A 112 3.61 -6.26 -15.03
N LYS A 113 3.86 -7.47 -15.48
CA LYS A 113 4.49 -8.51 -14.67
C LYS A 113 5.86 -8.07 -14.14
N LEU A 114 6.71 -7.53 -15.00
CA LEU A 114 8.04 -7.08 -14.59
C LEU A 114 8.02 -5.86 -13.68
N LEU A 115 7.02 -4.97 -13.82
CA LEU A 115 6.82 -3.86 -12.89
C LEU A 115 6.48 -4.35 -11.48
N LEU A 116 5.52 -5.24 -11.36
CA LEU A 116 5.12 -5.82 -10.06
C LEU A 116 6.28 -6.58 -9.42
N GLN A 117 7.00 -7.40 -10.19
CA GLN A 117 8.18 -8.08 -9.68
C GLN A 117 9.24 -7.08 -9.18
N ARG A 118 9.48 -6.03 -9.95
CA ARG A 118 10.47 -5.01 -9.59
C ARG A 118 10.07 -4.22 -8.36
N GLU A 119 8.81 -3.82 -8.24
CA GLU A 119 8.28 -3.17 -7.04
C GLU A 119 8.45 -4.08 -5.83
N GLY A 120 8.03 -5.33 -5.95
CA GLY A 120 8.18 -6.33 -4.90
C GLY A 120 9.63 -6.47 -4.43
N GLU A 121 10.58 -6.67 -5.36
CA GLU A 121 11.98 -6.90 -5.01
C GLU A 121 12.69 -5.64 -4.50
N VAL A 122 12.46 -4.50 -5.15
CA VAL A 122 13.20 -3.27 -4.90
C VAL A 122 12.63 -2.49 -3.72
N TYR A 123 11.32 -2.33 -3.63
CA TYR A 123 10.71 -1.59 -2.54
C TYR A 123 10.45 -2.52 -1.34
N TYR A 124 9.47 -3.39 -1.43
CA TYR A 124 9.05 -4.22 -0.30
C TYR A 124 10.16 -5.16 0.18
N GLY A 125 10.84 -5.82 -0.74
CA GLY A 125 11.93 -6.74 -0.39
C GLY A 125 13.13 -6.04 0.27
N THR A 126 13.46 -4.82 -0.12
CA THR A 126 14.55 -4.08 0.51
C THR A 126 14.16 -3.59 1.90
N LEU A 127 12.93 -3.07 2.06
CA LEU A 127 12.41 -2.68 3.37
C LEU A 127 12.31 -3.89 4.32
N SER A 128 11.79 -5.01 3.83
CA SER A 128 11.69 -6.26 4.61
C SER A 128 13.06 -6.72 5.13
N ARG A 129 14.04 -6.82 4.24
CA ARG A 129 15.41 -7.20 4.64
C ARG A 129 16.03 -6.25 5.66
N TRP A 130 15.79 -4.95 5.50
CA TRP A 130 16.27 -3.96 6.47
C TRP A 130 15.59 -4.17 7.83
N CYS A 131 14.28 -4.32 7.86
CA CYS A 131 13.53 -4.59 9.10
C CYS A 131 14.02 -5.86 9.80
N GLU A 132 14.16 -6.95 9.07
CA GLU A 132 14.65 -8.24 9.60
C GLU A 132 16.06 -8.12 10.17
N ALA A 133 16.96 -7.40 9.50
CA ALA A 133 18.32 -7.16 9.98
C ALA A 133 18.37 -6.34 11.29
N HIS A 134 17.30 -5.62 11.60
CA HIS A 134 17.17 -4.80 12.81
C HIS A 134 16.22 -5.40 13.85
N GLY A 135 15.84 -6.68 13.70
CA GLY A 135 15.01 -7.41 14.68
C GLY A 135 13.55 -7.00 14.73
N ILE A 136 13.03 -6.38 13.68
CA ILE A 136 11.64 -5.95 13.53
C ILE A 136 11.06 -6.48 12.22
N GLY A 137 9.77 -6.25 11.96
CA GLY A 137 9.09 -6.67 10.73
C GLY A 137 8.65 -5.54 9.83
N LEU A 138 8.58 -5.79 8.52
CA LEU A 138 7.79 -4.95 7.62
C LEU A 138 6.32 -5.28 7.84
N MET A 139 5.51 -4.26 8.05
CA MET A 139 4.06 -4.33 8.26
C MET A 139 3.36 -3.38 7.28
N GLY A 140 2.05 -3.46 7.18
CA GLY A 140 1.27 -2.56 6.34
C GLY A 140 0.63 -3.27 5.17
N HIS A 141 0.39 -2.55 4.11
CA HIS A 141 -0.34 -3.05 2.94
C HIS A 141 0.18 -2.46 1.63
N PRO A 142 0.00 -3.19 0.52
CA PRO A 142 0.34 -2.72 -0.82
C PRO A 142 -0.66 -1.64 -1.29
N HIS A 143 -0.35 -1.02 -2.42
CA HIS A 143 -1.23 -0.04 -3.06
C HIS A 143 -2.58 -0.63 -3.45
N GLN A 144 -2.59 -1.89 -3.90
CA GLN A 144 -3.81 -2.64 -4.20
C GLN A 144 -4.06 -3.65 -3.09
N SER A 145 -5.22 -3.54 -2.45
CA SER A 145 -5.57 -4.39 -1.29
C SER A 145 -5.71 -5.89 -1.62
N ASP A 146 -5.72 -6.27 -2.88
CA ASP A 146 -5.82 -7.66 -3.35
C ASP A 146 -4.52 -8.19 -4.00
N ASP A 147 -3.43 -7.43 -3.93
CA ASP A 147 -2.14 -7.85 -4.48
C ASP A 147 -1.40 -8.83 -3.55
N ILE A 148 -1.85 -10.08 -3.57
CA ILE A 148 -1.28 -11.15 -2.75
C ILE A 148 0.19 -11.44 -3.07
N GLU A 149 0.67 -11.12 -4.28
CA GLU A 149 2.04 -11.44 -4.67
C GLU A 149 3.08 -10.67 -3.86
N VAL A 150 2.80 -9.40 -3.54
CA VAL A 150 3.72 -8.58 -2.74
C VAL A 150 3.60 -8.83 -1.24
N GLU A 151 2.50 -9.41 -0.78
CA GLU A 151 2.29 -9.75 0.63
C GLU A 151 3.38 -10.70 1.19
N LYS A 152 4.04 -11.46 0.36
CA LYS A 152 5.16 -12.34 0.76
C LYS A 152 6.33 -11.59 1.43
N TYR A 153 6.49 -10.30 1.17
CA TYR A 153 7.55 -9.49 1.76
C TYR A 153 7.22 -8.99 3.17
N PHE A 154 5.98 -9.10 3.61
CA PHE A 154 5.55 -8.60 4.90
C PHE A 154 5.74 -9.65 6.00
N ALA A 155 6.28 -9.22 7.14
CA ALA A 155 6.25 -10.01 8.37
C ALA A 155 4.83 -10.07 8.95
N VAL A 156 4.06 -9.01 8.76
CA VAL A 156 2.62 -8.93 9.03
C VAL A 156 1.94 -8.43 7.78
N PRO A 157 1.47 -9.33 6.89
CA PRO A 157 0.69 -8.97 5.71
C PRO A 157 -0.55 -8.18 6.10
N GLY A 158 -0.93 -7.20 5.29
CA GLY A 158 -2.06 -6.34 5.63
C GLY A 158 -2.84 -5.82 4.44
N GLN A 159 -3.98 -5.23 4.76
CA GLN A 159 -4.87 -4.58 3.80
C GLN A 159 -5.44 -3.30 4.42
N ASP A 160 -5.85 -2.36 3.57
CA ASP A 160 -6.75 -1.27 3.93
C ASP A 160 -8.09 -1.49 3.23
N LEU A 161 -9.11 -1.83 4.00
CA LEU A 161 -10.44 -2.12 3.49
C LEU A 161 -11.45 -1.16 4.08
N VAL A 162 -12.06 -0.38 3.22
CA VAL A 162 -12.98 0.69 3.61
C VAL A 162 -14.39 0.16 3.78
N LEU A 163 -14.99 0.35 4.96
CA LEU A 163 -16.33 -0.14 5.32
C LEU A 163 -17.40 0.23 4.30
N ARG A 164 -17.36 1.45 3.76
CA ARG A 164 -18.39 1.95 2.83
C ARG A 164 -18.53 1.13 1.54
N TRP A 165 -17.49 0.39 1.17
CA TRP A 165 -17.53 -0.50 -0.01
C TRP A 165 -17.93 -1.93 0.36
N LEU A 166 -17.81 -2.30 1.64
CA LEU A 166 -17.98 -3.65 2.14
C LEU A 166 -19.23 -3.85 2.99
N ALA A 167 -19.96 -2.76 3.27
CA ALA A 167 -21.20 -2.83 4.05
C ALA A 167 -22.20 -3.82 3.41
N PRO A 168 -23.08 -4.45 4.17
CA PRO A 168 -24.02 -5.45 3.66
C PRO A 168 -24.83 -4.97 2.45
N GLU A 169 -25.23 -3.72 2.48
CA GLU A 169 -25.95 -3.06 1.38
C GLU A 169 -25.08 -2.76 0.15
N LYS A 170 -23.76 -2.99 0.24
CA LYS A 170 -22.78 -2.84 -0.81
C LYS A 170 -22.14 -4.18 -1.23
N ASP A 171 -22.91 -5.25 -1.16
CA ASP A 171 -22.48 -6.61 -1.51
C ASP A 171 -21.34 -7.20 -0.64
N GLY A 172 -21.03 -6.61 0.50
CA GLY A 172 -19.98 -7.09 1.41
C GLY A 172 -20.21 -8.52 1.95
N LEU A 173 -21.40 -9.08 1.81
CA LEU A 173 -21.70 -10.46 2.21
C LEU A 173 -21.64 -11.47 1.07
N ALA A 174 -21.95 -11.08 -0.16
CA ALA A 174 -22.11 -12.03 -1.28
C ALA A 174 -21.53 -11.56 -2.60
N GLY A 175 -21.21 -10.28 -2.74
CA GLY A 175 -20.64 -9.70 -3.96
C GLY A 175 -19.17 -10.03 -4.17
N ILE A 176 -18.57 -9.43 -5.18
CA ILE A 176 -17.17 -9.63 -5.57
C ILE A 176 -16.22 -9.32 -4.42
N ASP A 177 -16.54 -8.33 -3.59
CA ASP A 177 -15.70 -7.89 -2.47
C ASP A 177 -15.89 -8.73 -1.19
N SER A 178 -16.83 -9.70 -1.21
CA SER A 178 -17.18 -10.49 -0.02
C SER A 178 -16.03 -11.30 0.56
N THR A 179 -15.00 -11.60 -0.22
CA THR A 179 -13.81 -12.35 0.18
C THR A 179 -12.53 -11.51 0.21
N MET A 180 -12.60 -10.22 -0.05
CA MET A 180 -11.43 -9.35 -0.21
C MET A 180 -10.48 -9.39 1.00
N ALA A 181 -11.02 -9.40 2.23
CA ALA A 181 -10.22 -9.49 3.46
C ALA A 181 -9.46 -10.82 3.63
N LYS A 182 -9.69 -11.80 2.78
CA LYS A 182 -8.94 -13.05 2.82
C LYS A 182 -7.55 -12.92 2.22
N CYS A 183 -7.25 -11.89 1.43
CA CYS A 183 -5.97 -11.73 0.77
C CYS A 183 -4.81 -11.77 1.78
N SER A 184 -4.77 -10.84 2.74
CA SER A 184 -3.73 -10.83 3.78
C SER A 184 -3.77 -12.05 4.70
N ALA A 185 -4.97 -12.59 4.98
CA ALA A 185 -5.12 -13.79 5.80
C ALA A 185 -4.56 -15.04 5.10
N ASP A 186 -4.82 -15.18 3.81
CA ASP A 186 -4.31 -16.29 3.01
C ASP A 186 -2.80 -16.14 2.75
N ALA A 187 -2.31 -14.92 2.49
CA ALA A 187 -0.88 -14.65 2.42
C ALA A 187 -0.17 -15.05 3.73
N ALA A 188 -0.70 -14.62 4.89
CA ALA A 188 -0.14 -14.98 6.18
C ALA A 188 -0.10 -16.51 6.39
N ARG A 189 -1.18 -17.21 6.01
CA ARG A 189 -1.25 -18.67 6.10
C ARG A 189 -0.22 -19.34 5.20
N LEU A 190 -0.12 -18.93 3.94
CA LEU A 190 0.82 -19.49 2.97
C LEU A 190 2.28 -19.26 3.38
N MET A 191 2.55 -18.12 3.98
CA MET A 191 3.89 -17.72 4.43
C MET A 191 4.19 -18.10 5.88
N HIS A 192 3.30 -18.85 6.55
CA HIS A 192 3.41 -19.23 7.96
C HIS A 192 3.62 -18.03 8.90
N ARG A 193 2.99 -16.89 8.59
CA ARG A 193 2.99 -15.70 9.45
C ARG A 193 1.93 -15.84 10.53
N ARG A 194 2.28 -15.42 11.75
CA ARG A 194 1.37 -15.47 12.91
C ARG A 194 0.24 -14.45 12.84
N ARG A 195 0.51 -13.31 12.22
CA ARG A 195 -0.39 -12.17 12.17
C ARG A 195 -0.65 -11.76 10.73
N ASN A 196 -1.87 -11.28 10.52
CA ASN A 196 -2.23 -10.45 9.38
C ASN A 196 -3.05 -9.26 9.90
N ALA A 197 -2.89 -8.11 9.27
CA ALA A 197 -3.48 -6.88 9.73
C ALA A 197 -4.54 -6.37 8.76
N ASN A 198 -5.46 -5.56 9.29
CA ASN A 198 -6.27 -4.68 8.47
C ASN A 198 -6.23 -3.29 9.07
N GLU A 199 -5.83 -2.30 8.27
CA GLU A 199 -6.11 -0.91 8.55
C GLU A 199 -7.61 -0.72 8.36
N CYS A 200 -8.30 -0.24 9.36
CA CYS A 200 -9.74 -0.21 9.36
C CYS A 200 -10.27 1.12 9.85
N PHE A 201 -11.46 1.47 9.40
CA PHE A 201 -12.17 2.70 9.75
C PHE A 201 -11.60 3.97 9.12
N GLY A 202 -10.65 3.88 8.19
CA GLY A 202 -10.21 5.01 7.37
C GLY A 202 -11.35 5.49 6.47
N ALA A 203 -11.52 6.81 6.34
CA ALA A 203 -12.59 7.43 5.56
C ALA A 203 -13.98 6.79 5.83
N CYS A 204 -14.29 6.59 7.10
CA CYS A 204 -15.25 5.61 7.57
C CYS A 204 -16.64 6.12 7.77
N ASN A 205 -17.38 6.12 6.73
CA ASN A 205 -18.82 6.14 6.84
C ASN A 205 -19.40 5.43 5.63
N LYS A 206 -20.66 5.10 5.73
CA LYS A 206 -21.38 4.46 4.64
C LYS A 206 -21.69 5.42 3.49
N ASP A 207 -21.72 6.73 3.75
CA ASP A 207 -22.33 7.76 2.91
C ASP A 207 -21.50 9.05 2.77
N ASP A 208 -20.19 8.99 2.78
CA ASP A 208 -19.29 10.16 2.70
C ASP A 208 -19.51 11.25 3.76
N ASN A 209 -20.26 10.93 4.83
CA ASN A 209 -20.49 11.85 5.92
C ASN A 209 -19.60 11.49 7.11
N PRO A 210 -18.59 12.30 7.42
CA PRO A 210 -17.66 12.02 8.50
C PRO A 210 -18.38 11.92 9.85
N TRP A 211 -17.85 11.12 10.77
CA TRP A 211 -18.33 10.98 12.15
C TRP A 211 -19.67 10.25 12.31
N GLN A 212 -20.11 9.49 11.30
CA GLN A 212 -21.35 8.71 11.35
C GLN A 212 -21.18 7.24 11.73
N LEU A 213 -19.94 6.79 11.95
CA LEU A 213 -19.70 5.41 12.28
C LEU A 213 -20.26 5.06 13.66
N SER A 214 -21.29 4.22 13.67
CA SER A 214 -21.92 3.75 14.92
C SER A 214 -21.15 2.58 15.52
N GLY A 215 -21.37 2.32 16.83
CA GLY A 215 -20.83 1.11 17.48
C GLY A 215 -21.32 -0.19 16.82
N GLY A 216 -22.51 -0.19 16.23
CA GLY A 216 -23.04 -1.31 15.46
C GLY A 216 -22.26 -1.55 14.17
N ASP A 217 -21.92 -0.50 13.44
CA ASP A 217 -21.09 -0.58 12.22
C ASP A 217 -19.68 -1.07 12.54
N ILE A 218 -19.07 -0.54 13.60
CA ILE A 218 -17.74 -0.97 14.07
C ILE A 218 -17.77 -2.47 14.39
N LYS A 219 -18.76 -2.91 15.15
CA LYS A 219 -18.90 -4.33 15.49
C LYS A 219 -19.09 -5.20 14.26
N TRP A 220 -20.01 -4.84 13.38
CA TRP A 220 -20.28 -5.59 12.16
C TRP A 220 -19.02 -5.74 11.32
N TYR A 221 -18.32 -4.65 11.10
CA TYR A 221 -17.12 -4.64 10.26
C TYR A 221 -15.97 -5.43 10.90
N THR A 222 -15.78 -5.30 12.20
CA THR A 222 -14.78 -6.08 12.92
C THR A 222 -15.09 -7.59 12.85
N ASP A 223 -16.35 -7.98 13.05
CA ASP A 223 -16.78 -9.37 12.90
C ASP A 223 -16.58 -9.86 11.47
N TRP A 224 -16.92 -9.03 10.48
CA TRP A 224 -16.75 -9.35 9.06
C TRP A 224 -15.28 -9.61 8.70
N LEU A 225 -14.36 -8.81 9.21
CA LEU A 225 -12.92 -9.00 9.05
C LEU A 225 -12.44 -10.27 9.77
N ALA A 226 -12.84 -10.44 11.02
CA ALA A 226 -12.41 -11.56 11.86
C ALA A 226 -12.80 -12.92 11.29
N VAL A 227 -14.04 -13.09 10.80
CA VAL A 227 -14.48 -14.34 10.17
C VAL A 227 -13.78 -14.66 8.85
N ARG A 228 -13.10 -13.68 8.26
CA ARG A 228 -12.26 -13.83 7.07
C ARG A 228 -10.79 -14.05 7.38
N GLY A 229 -10.47 -14.10 8.68
CA GLY A 229 -9.15 -14.47 9.17
C GLY A 229 -8.25 -13.30 9.58
N VAL A 230 -8.74 -12.06 9.56
CA VAL A 230 -8.00 -10.92 10.10
C VAL A 230 -7.87 -11.08 11.62
N ASN A 231 -6.65 -10.93 12.14
CA ASN A 231 -6.37 -11.14 13.55
C ASN A 231 -5.54 -10.01 14.21
N LEU A 232 -5.32 -8.92 13.47
CA LEU A 232 -4.75 -7.68 13.97
C LEU A 232 -5.50 -6.51 13.34
N PHE A 233 -6.14 -5.69 14.16
CA PHE A 233 -6.89 -4.52 13.72
C PHE A 233 -6.06 -3.28 14.02
N ILE A 234 -5.88 -2.41 13.01
CA ILE A 234 -5.18 -1.15 13.10
C ILE A 234 -6.18 -0.04 12.77
N PRO A 235 -6.88 0.50 13.77
CA PRO A 235 -7.87 1.54 13.51
C PRO A 235 -7.22 2.81 12.98
N HIS A 236 -7.68 3.30 11.87
CA HIS A 236 -7.36 4.63 11.33
C HIS A 236 -8.39 5.64 11.89
N ALA A 237 -8.00 6.77 12.48
CA ALA A 237 -6.68 7.08 12.98
C ALA A 237 -6.87 7.70 14.37
N PHE A 238 -5.78 8.02 15.03
CA PHE A 238 -5.85 8.76 16.28
C PHE A 238 -5.78 10.26 15.95
N TYR A 239 -6.93 10.91 15.84
CA TYR A 239 -7.02 12.30 15.44
C TYR A 239 -6.37 13.24 16.48
N TYR A 240 -5.62 14.21 15.98
CA TYR A 240 -4.99 15.22 16.83
C TYR A 240 -6.02 16.04 17.62
N SER A 241 -7.17 16.32 17.02
CA SER A 241 -8.26 17.08 17.64
C SER A 241 -9.61 16.74 17.03
N ILE A 242 -10.64 16.70 17.84
CA ILE A 242 -12.04 16.60 17.42
C ILE A 242 -12.70 17.99 17.27
N CYS A 243 -11.94 19.07 17.37
CA CYS A 243 -12.44 20.44 17.34
C CYS A 243 -11.72 21.30 16.30
N GLY A 244 -12.44 22.30 15.77
CA GLY A 244 -11.89 23.28 14.84
C GLY A 244 -11.58 22.69 13.46
N LYS A 245 -10.64 23.29 12.76
CA LYS A 245 -10.24 22.87 11.40
C LYS A 245 -9.57 21.49 11.33
N ARG A 246 -9.05 20.99 12.46
CA ARG A 246 -8.34 19.70 12.54
C ARG A 246 -9.27 18.51 12.77
N LYS A 247 -10.55 18.75 13.01
CA LYS A 247 -11.55 17.68 13.18
C LYS A 247 -11.89 16.95 11.88
N ASP A 248 -11.53 17.54 10.75
CA ASP A 248 -11.89 17.02 9.42
C ASP A 248 -10.85 16.02 8.89
N GLU A 249 -9.80 15.78 9.66
CA GLU A 249 -8.83 14.72 9.39
C GLU A 249 -9.51 13.36 9.58
N ARG A 250 -9.50 12.54 8.58
CA ARG A 250 -10.24 11.27 8.50
C ARG A 250 -9.35 10.09 8.74
#